data_f52316f87b7186649b740150e57f112e
#
_entry.id   f52316f87b7186649b740150e57f112e
#
_cell.length_a   1.000
_cell.length_b   1.000
_cell.length_c   1.000
_cell.angle_alpha   90.00
_cell.angle_beta   90.00
_cell.angle_gamma   90.00
#
_symmetry.space_group_name_H-M   'P 1'
#
loop_
_entity.id
_entity.type
_entity.pdbx_description
1 polymer ?
#
loop_
_entity_poly.entity_id
_entity_poly.type
_entity_poly.pdbx_seq_one_letter_code
_entity_poly.pdbx_strand_id
1 'polypeptide(L)'
;DRTAYILDRAKPSPLPVLEGMAHALENLGCGVLCAPCVTSHYFYEELAGCVRVPFLHMVRETAKELQAAGKTRAGILATTGTVKMGLFQQALEEAGVEWAIPSEAGQRLVMSLIYEDIKAGRPANMGKFQRASEELFDQGCDCVILGCTELSLVKRDIPLGHGYLDALEVLSKRCVEACGAPLKEAYRQLIS
;
A
#
# COMPACT_ATOMS: atom_id res chain seq x y z
N ASP A 1 -13.48 0.13 12.65
CA ASP A 1 -12.19 0.77 12.28
C ASP A 1 -11.07 -0.26 12.42
N ARG A 2 -10.37 -0.55 11.30
CA ARG A 2 -9.28 -1.55 11.25
C ARG A 2 -8.10 -1.16 12.12
N THR A 3 -7.66 0.09 12.00
CA THR A 3 -6.51 0.60 12.76
C THR A 3 -6.80 0.59 14.26
N ALA A 4 -8.00 1.01 14.67
CA ALA A 4 -8.39 1.01 16.07
C ALA A 4 -8.37 -0.39 16.68
N TYR A 5 -8.89 -1.40 15.97
CA TYR A 5 -8.84 -2.81 16.41
C TYR A 5 -7.41 -3.36 16.47
N ILE A 6 -6.58 -3.05 15.47
CA ILE A 6 -5.20 -3.53 15.41
C ILE A 6 -4.36 -2.99 16.58
N LEU A 7 -4.60 -1.73 16.95
CA LEU A 7 -3.91 -1.08 18.07
C LEU A 7 -4.50 -1.45 19.43
N ASP A 8 -5.78 -1.80 19.46
CA ASP A 8 -6.51 -2.17 20.70
C ASP A 8 -7.51 -3.29 20.42
N ARG A 9 -7.14 -4.50 20.81
CA ARG A 9 -7.94 -5.72 20.60
C ARG A 9 -9.27 -5.76 21.38
N ALA A 10 -9.48 -4.85 22.32
CA ALA A 10 -10.76 -4.68 23.00
C ALA A 10 -11.81 -4.00 22.10
N LYS A 11 -11.41 -3.37 20.99
CA LYS A 11 -12.31 -2.80 20.00
C LYS A 11 -12.98 -3.90 19.16
N PRO A 12 -14.19 -3.65 18.60
CA PRO A 12 -14.86 -4.60 17.71
C PRO A 12 -14.00 -4.97 16.51
N SER A 13 -13.87 -6.27 16.25
CA SER A 13 -13.13 -6.77 15.06
C SER A 13 -13.85 -6.37 13.77
N PRO A 14 -13.15 -5.84 12.78
CA PRO A 14 -13.71 -5.60 11.46
C PRO A 14 -13.81 -6.86 10.61
N LEU A 15 -13.18 -7.96 11.02
CA LEU A 15 -13.06 -9.19 10.23
C LEU A 15 -14.41 -9.77 9.78
N PRO A 16 -15.45 -9.94 10.64
CA PRO A 16 -16.72 -10.50 10.19
C PRO A 16 -17.39 -9.69 9.07
N VAL A 17 -17.23 -8.38 9.08
CA VAL A 17 -17.75 -7.52 8.01
C VAL A 17 -16.94 -7.70 6.73
N LEU A 18 -15.61 -7.79 6.82
CA LEU A 18 -14.74 -8.00 5.66
C LEU A 18 -14.99 -9.37 5.02
N GLU A 19 -15.14 -10.43 5.81
CA GLU A 19 -15.51 -11.78 5.33
C GLU A 19 -16.87 -11.78 4.64
N GLY A 20 -17.88 -11.13 5.27
CA GLY A 20 -19.20 -10.97 4.65
C GLY A 20 -19.16 -10.26 3.30
N MET A 21 -18.31 -9.24 3.15
CA MET A 21 -18.10 -8.55 1.87
C MET A 21 -17.40 -9.46 0.85
N ALA A 22 -16.40 -10.23 1.27
CA ALA A 22 -15.68 -11.16 0.39
C ALA A 22 -16.62 -12.25 -0.13
N HIS A 23 -17.42 -12.88 0.74
CA HIS A 23 -18.45 -13.85 0.35
C HIS A 23 -19.52 -13.25 -0.58
N ALA A 24 -19.97 -12.02 -0.32
CA ALA A 24 -20.93 -11.36 -1.20
C ALA A 24 -20.39 -11.17 -2.62
N LEU A 25 -19.14 -10.75 -2.76
CA LEU A 25 -18.49 -10.57 -4.05
C LEU A 25 -18.27 -11.92 -4.76
N GLU A 26 -17.83 -12.96 -4.05
CA GLU A 26 -17.70 -14.30 -4.61
C GLU A 26 -19.05 -14.82 -5.12
N ASN A 27 -20.13 -14.68 -4.34
CA ASN A 27 -21.48 -15.08 -4.73
C ASN A 27 -22.04 -14.31 -5.93
N LEU A 28 -21.56 -13.07 -6.16
CA LEU A 28 -21.85 -12.30 -7.35
C LEU A 28 -21.04 -12.73 -8.59
N GLY A 29 -20.18 -13.75 -8.45
CA GLY A 29 -19.40 -14.30 -9.55
C GLY A 29 -18.07 -13.59 -9.81
N CYS A 30 -17.55 -12.81 -8.86
CA CYS A 30 -16.20 -12.26 -8.99
C CYS A 30 -15.16 -13.40 -9.02
N GLY A 31 -14.32 -13.42 -10.05
CA GLY A 31 -13.27 -14.44 -10.23
C GLY A 31 -11.96 -14.13 -9.48
N VAL A 32 -11.80 -12.93 -8.96
CA VAL A 32 -10.66 -12.48 -8.17
C VAL A 32 -11.10 -11.37 -7.22
N LEU A 33 -10.53 -11.36 -6.02
CA LEU A 33 -10.82 -10.34 -5.01
C LEU A 33 -9.54 -9.59 -4.61
N CYS A 34 -9.71 -8.36 -4.17
CA CYS A 34 -8.64 -7.56 -3.59
C CYS A 34 -9.20 -6.52 -2.60
N ALA A 35 -8.35 -6.02 -1.72
CA ALA A 35 -8.67 -4.93 -0.82
C ALA A 35 -7.73 -3.74 -1.08
N PRO A 36 -8.22 -2.60 -1.61
CA PRO A 36 -7.38 -1.43 -1.85
C PRO A 36 -7.11 -0.64 -0.55
N CYS A 37 -6.72 -1.35 0.50
CA CYS A 37 -6.42 -0.78 1.80
C CYS A 37 -5.36 -1.63 2.50
N VAL A 38 -4.17 -1.07 2.68
CA VAL A 38 -3.04 -1.79 3.28
C VAL A 38 -3.38 -2.41 4.63
N THR A 39 -4.07 -1.69 5.52
CA THR A 39 -4.43 -2.21 6.86
C THR A 39 -5.39 -3.40 6.82
N SER A 40 -6.11 -3.62 5.71
CA SER A 40 -6.96 -4.82 5.56
C SER A 40 -6.12 -6.09 5.39
N HIS A 41 -4.89 -5.98 4.90
CA HIS A 41 -3.97 -7.10 4.72
C HIS A 41 -3.42 -7.68 6.03
N TYR A 42 -3.68 -7.03 7.15
CA TYR A 42 -3.51 -7.61 8.46
C TYR A 42 -4.37 -8.88 8.65
N PHE A 43 -5.50 -8.95 7.98
CA PHE A 43 -6.46 -10.07 8.01
C PHE A 43 -6.37 -10.92 6.73
N TYR A 44 -5.23 -10.87 6.05
CA TYR A 44 -5.13 -11.51 4.73
C TYR A 44 -5.39 -13.01 4.76
N GLU A 45 -4.82 -13.72 5.71
CA GLU A 45 -4.94 -15.18 5.78
C GLU A 45 -6.41 -15.61 6.03
N GLU A 46 -7.13 -14.86 6.87
CA GLU A 46 -8.55 -15.09 7.11
C GLU A 46 -9.38 -14.77 5.86
N LEU A 47 -9.12 -13.61 5.22
CA LEU A 47 -9.85 -13.19 4.02
C LEU A 47 -9.58 -14.10 2.82
N ALA A 48 -8.34 -14.51 2.61
CA ALA A 48 -8.01 -15.45 1.54
C ALA A 48 -8.53 -16.86 1.83
N GLY A 49 -8.58 -17.26 3.10
CA GLY A 49 -9.09 -18.56 3.54
C GLY A 49 -10.61 -18.68 3.53
N CYS A 50 -11.37 -17.58 3.59
CA CYS A 50 -12.82 -17.63 3.62
C CYS A 50 -13.47 -17.71 2.23
N VAL A 51 -12.74 -17.51 1.12
CA VAL A 51 -13.21 -17.56 -0.26
C VAL A 51 -12.44 -18.58 -1.07
N ARG A 52 -13.01 -19.03 -2.20
CA ARG A 52 -12.40 -20.00 -3.11
C ARG A 52 -11.62 -19.33 -4.25
N VAL A 53 -11.98 -18.08 -4.56
CA VAL A 53 -11.32 -17.31 -5.61
C VAL A 53 -10.03 -16.65 -5.06
N PRO A 54 -9.03 -16.39 -5.90
CA PRO A 54 -7.80 -15.72 -5.47
C PRO A 54 -8.10 -14.36 -4.81
N PHE A 55 -7.47 -14.12 -3.67
CA PHE A 55 -7.47 -12.81 -3.00
C PHE A 55 -6.08 -12.19 -3.16
N LEU A 56 -5.98 -11.08 -3.91
CA LEU A 56 -4.69 -10.46 -4.21
C LEU A 56 -4.11 -9.73 -3.00
N HIS A 57 -2.84 -9.97 -2.73
CA HIS A 57 -2.13 -9.36 -1.58
C HIS A 57 -1.34 -8.12 -2.00
N MET A 58 -1.93 -6.93 -1.88
CA MET A 58 -1.34 -5.66 -2.29
C MET A 58 0.13 -5.50 -1.84
N VAL A 59 0.43 -5.79 -0.57
CA VAL A 59 1.76 -5.57 0.00
C VAL A 59 2.79 -6.53 -0.58
N ARG A 60 2.46 -7.84 -0.66
CA ARG A 60 3.35 -8.85 -1.28
C ARG A 60 3.58 -8.56 -2.76
N GLU A 61 2.55 -8.14 -3.49
CA GLU A 61 2.69 -7.78 -4.91
C GLU A 61 3.56 -6.51 -5.10
N THR A 62 3.48 -5.54 -4.17
CA THR A 62 4.36 -4.38 -4.18
C THR A 62 5.83 -4.77 -3.97
N ALA A 63 6.11 -5.67 -3.04
CA ALA A 63 7.47 -6.17 -2.80
C ALA A 63 8.02 -6.94 -4.02
N LYS A 64 7.20 -7.78 -4.66
CA LYS A 64 7.58 -8.48 -5.90
C LYS A 64 7.86 -7.51 -7.06
N GLU A 65 7.10 -6.44 -7.20
CA GLU A 65 7.32 -5.43 -8.25
C GLU A 65 8.68 -4.73 -8.05
N LEU A 66 9.05 -4.40 -6.80
CA LEU A 66 10.37 -3.85 -6.48
C LEU A 66 11.50 -4.83 -6.77
N GLN A 67 11.36 -6.08 -6.34
CA GLN A 67 12.33 -7.13 -6.61
C GLN A 67 12.53 -7.34 -8.13
N ALA A 68 11.44 -7.41 -8.89
CA ALA A 68 11.49 -7.57 -10.35
C ALA A 68 12.13 -6.38 -11.05
N ALA A 69 12.01 -5.18 -10.48
CA ALA A 69 12.66 -3.96 -10.95
C ALA A 69 14.11 -3.81 -10.48
N GLY A 70 14.66 -4.80 -9.77
CA GLY A 70 16.04 -4.80 -9.28
C GLY A 70 16.31 -3.77 -8.19
N LYS A 71 15.26 -3.34 -7.46
CA LYS A 71 15.40 -2.42 -6.34
C LYS A 71 15.98 -3.13 -5.14
N THR A 72 16.91 -2.48 -4.45
CA THR A 72 17.67 -3.07 -3.34
C THR A 72 17.23 -2.56 -1.99
N ARG A 73 16.74 -1.32 -1.92
CA ARG A 73 16.31 -0.68 -0.67
C ARG A 73 15.12 0.25 -0.90
N ALA A 74 13.99 -0.03 -0.25
CA ALA A 74 12.76 0.73 -0.39
C ALA A 74 12.43 1.56 0.85
N GLY A 75 12.10 2.83 0.65
CA GLY A 75 11.51 3.68 1.68
C GLY A 75 10.00 3.46 1.77
N ILE A 76 9.43 3.50 2.98
CA ILE A 76 8.00 3.25 3.19
C ILE A 76 7.30 4.52 3.68
N LEU A 77 6.46 5.13 2.85
CA LEU A 77 5.53 6.19 3.25
C LEU A 77 4.15 5.58 3.47
N ALA A 78 3.75 5.44 4.73
CA ALA A 78 2.48 4.84 5.11
C ALA A 78 1.98 5.41 6.45
N THR A 79 0.75 5.07 6.84
CA THR A 79 0.25 5.46 8.18
C THR A 79 1.08 4.79 9.29
N THR A 80 1.13 5.44 10.44
CA THR A 80 1.82 4.88 11.63
C THR A 80 1.29 3.48 11.99
N GLY A 81 0.00 3.22 11.80
CA GLY A 81 -0.57 1.89 12.00
C GLY A 81 0.04 0.85 11.05
N THR A 82 0.14 1.16 9.75
CA THR A 82 0.76 0.28 8.75
C THR A 82 2.23 0.01 9.07
N VAL A 83 2.98 1.04 9.43
CA VAL A 83 4.41 0.91 9.80
C VAL A 83 4.58 0.05 11.04
N LYS A 84 3.76 0.26 12.09
CA LYS A 84 3.83 -0.53 13.34
C LYS A 84 3.45 -2.00 13.15
N MET A 85 2.56 -2.30 12.20
CA MET A 85 2.21 -3.69 11.85
C MET A 85 3.31 -4.45 11.13
N GLY A 86 4.29 -3.77 10.56
CA GLY A 86 5.40 -4.38 9.84
C GLY A 86 5.01 -5.05 8.51
N LEU A 87 3.84 -4.75 7.94
CA LEU A 87 3.34 -5.45 6.75
C LEU A 87 4.28 -5.31 5.54
N PHE A 88 4.70 -4.08 5.22
CA PHE A 88 5.66 -3.86 4.13
C PHE A 88 7.04 -4.39 4.49
N GLN A 89 7.49 -4.19 5.73
CA GLN A 89 8.78 -4.62 6.20
C GLN A 89 8.96 -6.12 5.99
N GLN A 90 8.00 -6.93 6.48
CA GLN A 90 8.02 -8.38 6.31
C GLN A 90 8.02 -8.78 4.83
N ALA A 91 7.14 -8.21 4.00
CA ALA A 91 7.06 -8.57 2.59
C ALA A 91 8.32 -8.19 1.79
N LEU A 92 8.98 -7.09 2.16
CA LEU A 92 10.25 -6.66 1.56
C LEU A 92 11.39 -7.58 1.97
N GLU A 93 11.46 -7.97 3.25
CA GLU A 93 12.45 -8.95 3.75
C GLU A 93 12.30 -10.29 3.02
N GLU A 94 11.07 -10.80 2.88
CA GLU A 94 10.78 -12.01 2.11
C GLU A 94 11.19 -11.90 0.62
N ALA A 95 11.13 -10.69 0.05
CA ALA A 95 11.56 -10.41 -1.31
C ALA A 95 13.07 -10.11 -1.46
N GLY A 96 13.82 -10.07 -0.36
CA GLY A 96 15.24 -9.72 -0.36
C GLY A 96 15.52 -8.24 -0.62
N VAL A 97 14.56 -7.36 -0.33
CA VAL A 97 14.67 -5.91 -0.47
C VAL A 97 14.81 -5.27 0.93
N GLU A 98 15.87 -4.53 1.15
CA GLU A 98 16.01 -3.74 2.38
C GLU A 98 14.94 -2.65 2.46
N TRP A 99 14.65 -2.19 3.67
CA TRP A 99 13.66 -1.14 3.86
C TRP A 99 14.12 -0.05 4.82
N ALA A 100 13.50 1.11 4.70
CA ALA A 100 13.62 2.22 5.63
C ALA A 100 12.25 2.87 5.88
N ILE A 101 12.12 3.50 7.04
CA ILE A 101 10.97 4.32 7.40
C ILE A 101 11.45 5.73 7.76
N PRO A 102 10.61 6.75 7.62
CA PRO A 102 10.95 8.09 8.09
C PRO A 102 11.25 8.12 9.59
N SER A 103 12.04 9.10 10.03
CA SER A 103 12.16 9.43 11.45
C SER A 103 10.80 9.75 12.07
N GLU A 104 10.75 9.86 13.39
CA GLU A 104 9.50 10.29 14.04
C GLU A 104 8.99 11.65 13.52
N ALA A 105 9.90 12.56 13.16
CA ALA A 105 9.53 13.86 12.60
C ALA A 105 8.97 13.69 11.17
N GLY A 106 9.62 12.91 10.32
CA GLY A 106 9.15 12.57 8.98
C GLY A 106 7.82 11.82 9.02
N GLN A 107 7.67 10.84 9.93
CA GLN A 107 6.42 10.10 10.10
C GLN A 107 5.25 11.01 10.53
N ARG A 108 5.49 12.03 11.37
CA ARG A 108 4.48 13.04 11.69
C ARG A 108 4.06 13.85 10.46
N LEU A 109 5.00 14.19 9.57
CA LEU A 109 4.67 14.86 8.30
C LEU A 109 3.79 13.97 7.41
N VAL A 110 4.10 12.68 7.29
CA VAL A 110 3.29 11.71 6.54
C VAL A 110 1.88 11.61 7.11
N MET A 111 1.74 11.49 8.43
CA MET A 111 0.43 11.43 9.09
C MET A 111 -0.38 12.71 8.88
N SER A 112 0.25 13.87 9.03
CA SER A 112 -0.39 15.17 8.79
C SER A 112 -0.82 15.33 7.33
N LEU A 113 0.02 14.93 6.37
CA LEU A 113 -0.32 14.92 4.94
C LEU A 113 -1.55 14.05 4.66
N ILE A 114 -1.59 12.82 5.22
CA ILE A 114 -2.70 11.89 4.99
C ILE A 114 -3.99 12.39 5.65
N TYR A 115 -3.95 12.76 6.92
CA TYR A 115 -5.17 13.01 7.71
C TYR A 115 -5.62 14.47 7.70
N GLU A 116 -4.68 15.42 7.80
CA GLU A 116 -5.02 16.83 7.90
C GLU A 116 -5.17 17.49 6.52
N ASP A 117 -4.45 17.00 5.50
CA ASP A 117 -4.58 17.54 4.15
C ASP A 117 -5.53 16.68 3.32
N ILE A 118 -5.13 15.50 2.87
CA ILE A 118 -5.84 14.72 1.85
C ILE A 118 -7.20 14.20 2.35
N LYS A 119 -7.24 13.51 3.50
CA LYS A 119 -8.52 13.02 4.07
C LYS A 119 -9.46 14.14 4.49
N ALA A 120 -8.94 15.31 4.83
CA ALA A 120 -9.74 16.48 5.12
C ALA A 120 -10.24 17.21 3.85
N GLY A 121 -9.99 16.65 2.65
CA GLY A 121 -10.41 17.24 1.38
C GLY A 121 -9.60 18.47 0.97
N ARG A 122 -8.44 18.68 1.57
CA ARG A 122 -7.52 19.76 1.22
C ARG A 122 -6.47 19.30 0.21
N PRO A 123 -5.90 20.21 -0.58
CA PRO A 123 -4.77 19.89 -1.46
C PRO A 123 -3.60 19.30 -0.66
N ALA A 124 -2.91 18.34 -1.24
CA ALA A 124 -1.73 17.72 -0.63
C ALA A 124 -0.62 18.78 -0.42
N ASN A 125 -0.12 18.87 0.80
CA ASN A 125 1.03 19.74 1.09
C ASN A 125 2.31 19.06 0.61
N MET A 126 2.79 19.47 -0.58
CA MET A 126 3.97 18.89 -1.20
C MET A 126 5.26 19.11 -0.40
N GLY A 127 5.35 20.17 0.42
CA GLY A 127 6.50 20.34 1.30
C GLY A 127 6.61 19.26 2.38
N LYS A 128 5.48 18.75 2.90
CA LYS A 128 5.46 17.60 3.83
C LYS A 128 5.89 16.33 3.10
N PHE A 129 5.33 16.10 1.89
CA PHE A 129 5.63 14.94 1.08
C PHE A 129 7.12 14.87 0.71
N GLN A 130 7.67 15.97 0.19
CA GLN A 130 9.06 16.06 -0.25
C GLN A 130 10.03 15.80 0.89
N ARG A 131 9.86 16.48 2.03
CA ARG A 131 10.73 16.27 3.20
C ARG A 131 10.75 14.82 3.68
N ALA A 132 9.59 14.17 3.73
CA ALA A 132 9.53 12.78 4.16
C ALA A 132 10.15 11.82 3.12
N SER A 133 10.02 12.12 1.82
CA SER A 133 10.63 11.35 0.73
C SER A 133 12.13 11.55 0.66
N GLU A 134 12.60 12.79 0.73
CA GLU A 134 14.03 13.15 0.71
C GLU A 134 14.78 12.46 1.85
N GLU A 135 14.19 12.44 3.06
CA GLU A 135 14.76 11.72 4.20
C GLU A 135 15.02 10.23 3.88
N LEU A 136 14.11 9.58 3.14
CA LEU A 136 14.27 8.17 2.75
C LEU A 136 15.33 8.00 1.66
N PHE A 137 15.38 8.90 0.68
CA PHE A 137 16.44 8.88 -0.33
C PHE A 137 17.82 9.16 0.30
N ASP A 138 17.91 10.07 1.27
CA ASP A 138 19.13 10.34 2.04
C ASP A 138 19.60 9.14 2.87
N GLN A 139 18.65 8.26 3.27
CA GLN A 139 18.94 6.97 3.90
C GLN A 139 19.39 5.89 2.89
N GLY A 140 19.56 6.24 1.62
CA GLY A 140 20.02 5.34 0.57
C GLY A 140 18.92 4.48 -0.07
N CYS A 141 17.64 4.85 0.07
CA CYS A 141 16.57 4.17 -0.64
C CYS A 141 16.63 4.50 -2.14
N ASP A 142 16.50 3.48 -2.98
CA ASP A 142 16.46 3.61 -4.44
C ASP A 142 15.03 3.66 -4.99
N CYS A 143 14.04 3.50 -4.10
CA CYS A 143 12.63 3.66 -4.38
C CYS A 143 11.85 4.00 -3.10
N VAL A 144 10.77 4.77 -3.22
CA VAL A 144 9.85 5.10 -2.13
C VAL A 144 8.46 4.54 -2.44
N ILE A 145 7.94 3.70 -1.53
CA ILE A 145 6.61 3.11 -1.63
C ILE A 145 5.56 4.12 -1.13
N LEU A 146 4.55 4.39 -1.94
CA LEU A 146 3.34 5.08 -1.52
C LEU A 146 2.37 4.04 -0.94
N GLY A 147 2.52 3.80 0.37
CA GLY A 147 1.85 2.72 1.11
C GLY A 147 0.51 3.12 1.73
N CYS A 148 -0.15 4.14 1.20
CA CYS A 148 -1.49 4.56 1.61
C CYS A 148 -2.25 5.10 0.40
N THR A 149 -3.53 4.76 0.27
CA THR A 149 -4.36 5.19 -0.87
C THR A 149 -4.48 6.70 -1.02
N GLU A 150 -4.34 7.44 0.07
CA GLU A 150 -4.26 8.89 0.04
C GLU A 150 -3.02 9.41 -0.69
N LEU A 151 -1.89 8.71 -0.55
CA LEU A 151 -0.65 9.06 -1.26
C LEU A 151 -0.73 8.74 -2.76
N SER A 152 -1.56 7.78 -3.15
CA SER A 152 -1.87 7.51 -4.56
C SER A 152 -2.49 8.73 -5.26
N LEU A 153 -3.28 9.53 -4.52
CA LEU A 153 -3.85 10.77 -5.04
C LEU A 153 -2.75 11.81 -5.34
N VAL A 154 -1.68 11.83 -4.54
CA VAL A 154 -0.53 12.71 -4.81
C VAL A 154 0.11 12.35 -6.14
N LYS A 155 0.41 11.06 -6.38
CA LYS A 155 1.01 10.59 -7.64
C LYS A 155 0.09 10.81 -8.83
N ARG A 156 -1.24 10.65 -8.65
CA ARG A 156 -2.24 10.89 -9.69
C ARG A 156 -2.26 12.35 -10.15
N ASP A 157 -2.20 13.28 -9.19
CA ASP A 157 -2.45 14.69 -9.43
C ASP A 157 -1.18 15.50 -9.72
N ILE A 158 -0.02 14.97 -9.31
CA ILE A 158 1.28 15.68 -9.37
C ILE A 158 2.36 14.74 -9.90
N PRO A 159 3.10 15.14 -10.95
CA PRO A 159 4.27 14.39 -11.39
C PRO A 159 5.34 14.35 -10.28
N LEU A 160 5.62 13.16 -9.75
CA LEU A 160 6.58 12.99 -8.64
C LEU A 160 8.04 12.82 -9.09
N GLY A 161 8.27 12.64 -10.39
CA GLY A 161 9.61 12.27 -10.88
C GLY A 161 9.92 10.78 -10.66
N HIS A 162 11.23 10.46 -10.58
CA HIS A 162 11.69 9.07 -10.50
C HIS A 162 11.76 8.55 -9.07
N GLY A 163 11.68 7.24 -8.93
CA GLY A 163 11.91 6.55 -7.66
C GLY A 163 10.67 6.35 -6.78
N TYR A 164 9.47 6.43 -7.32
CA TYR A 164 8.24 6.19 -6.55
C TYR A 164 7.45 5.00 -7.10
N LEU A 165 7.00 4.14 -6.20
CA LEU A 165 6.09 3.04 -6.49
C LEU A 165 4.79 3.17 -5.68
N ASP A 166 3.67 3.25 -6.37
CA ASP A 166 2.35 3.29 -5.74
C ASP A 166 1.79 1.87 -5.57
N ALA A 167 1.58 1.46 -4.32
CA ALA A 167 1.04 0.15 -3.99
C ALA A 167 -0.38 -0.08 -4.57
N LEU A 168 -1.19 0.97 -4.72
CA LEU A 168 -2.51 0.87 -5.33
C LEU A 168 -2.41 0.66 -6.85
N GLU A 169 -1.45 1.28 -7.53
CA GLU A 169 -1.20 1.02 -8.95
C GLU A 169 -0.73 -0.42 -9.17
N VAL A 170 0.14 -0.94 -8.29
CA VAL A 170 0.56 -2.35 -8.35
C VAL A 170 -0.65 -3.27 -8.20
N LEU A 171 -1.49 -3.05 -7.19
CA LEU A 171 -2.70 -3.85 -7.01
C LEU A 171 -3.60 -3.79 -8.23
N SER A 172 -3.81 -2.60 -8.81
CA SER A 172 -4.62 -2.41 -10.01
C SER A 172 -4.05 -3.17 -11.21
N LYS A 173 -2.72 -3.11 -11.43
CA LYS A 173 -2.01 -3.90 -12.44
C LYS A 173 -2.28 -5.40 -12.26
N ARG A 174 -2.13 -5.93 -11.05
CA ARG A 174 -2.37 -7.34 -10.76
C ARG A 174 -3.84 -7.75 -10.96
N CYS A 175 -4.80 -6.88 -10.64
CA CYS A 175 -6.21 -7.13 -10.94
C CYS A 175 -6.46 -7.27 -12.45
N VAL A 176 -5.91 -6.36 -13.26
CA VAL A 176 -6.04 -6.42 -14.74
C VAL A 176 -5.42 -7.71 -15.28
N GLU A 177 -4.22 -8.07 -14.83
CA GLU A 177 -3.52 -9.30 -15.23
C GLU A 177 -4.31 -10.55 -14.81
N ALA A 178 -4.84 -10.60 -13.60
CA ALA A 178 -5.64 -11.71 -13.09
C ALA A 178 -6.96 -11.90 -13.87
N CYS A 179 -7.52 -10.83 -14.43
CA CYS A 179 -8.69 -10.88 -15.30
C CYS A 179 -8.35 -11.23 -16.76
N GLY A 180 -7.08 -11.49 -17.09
CA GLY A 180 -6.65 -11.79 -18.46
C GLY A 180 -6.75 -10.59 -19.43
N ALA A 181 -6.90 -9.38 -18.92
CA ALA A 181 -7.01 -8.17 -19.73
C ALA A 181 -5.62 -7.58 -20.07
N PRO A 182 -5.45 -6.98 -21.25
CA PRO A 182 -4.18 -6.37 -21.62
C PRO A 182 -3.92 -5.10 -20.84
N LEU A 183 -2.68 -4.94 -20.35
CA LEU A 183 -2.22 -3.69 -19.73
C LEU A 183 -1.95 -2.63 -20.81
N LYS A 184 -2.35 -1.40 -20.52
CA LYS A 184 -1.90 -0.24 -21.31
C LYS A 184 -0.38 -0.06 -21.09
N GLU A 185 0.33 0.42 -22.12
CA GLU A 185 1.80 0.58 -22.10
C GLU A 185 2.29 1.37 -20.88
N ALA A 186 1.61 2.47 -20.54
CA ALA A 186 1.96 3.33 -19.40
C ALA A 186 1.94 2.62 -18.03
N TYR A 187 1.29 1.45 -17.92
CA TYR A 187 1.18 0.70 -16.66
C TYR A 187 2.01 -0.59 -16.64
N ARG A 188 2.86 -0.81 -17.63
CA ARG A 188 3.79 -1.95 -17.65
C ARG A 188 4.95 -1.75 -16.69
N GLN A 189 5.46 -0.53 -16.62
CA GLN A 189 6.48 -0.10 -15.67
C GLN A 189 5.87 0.92 -14.72
N LEU A 190 5.77 0.58 -13.42
CA LEU A 190 5.11 1.40 -12.42
C LEU A 190 6.08 2.29 -11.61
N ILE A 191 7.37 1.92 -11.61
CA ILE A 191 8.40 2.75 -10.98
C ILE A 191 8.86 3.76 -12.01
N SER A 192 8.58 5.01 -11.70
CA SER A 192 9.00 6.15 -12.52
C SER A 192 10.50 6.45 -12.36
#